data_a8057842360637b9a2f7939ecd5cdbdb
#
_entry.id   a8057842360637b9a2f7939ecd5cdbdb
#
_cell.length_a   1.000
_cell.length_b   1.000
_cell.length_c   1.000
_cell.angle_alpha   90.00
_cell.angle_beta   90.00
_cell.angle_gamma   90.00
#
_symmetry.space_group_name_H-M   'P 1'
#
loop_
_entity.id
_entity.type
_entity.pdbx_description
1 polymer ?
#
loop_
_entity_poly.entity_id
_entity_poly.type
_entity_poly.pdbx_seq_one_letter_code
_entity_poly.pdbx_strand_id
1 'polypeptide(L)'
;MIAKRRSVRKFLDRPVPREVVDRILAEALTAPSARNTRSTRLLVVDDPALVARMADMRDYGSGFLTGAPLAIVVLGDTSSSDLWRENAAIAATVVQLACVDEGLASCWVHINGRPRHKDVPDGEKAADYLRTFLPIPDGCEPLCAIAAGYSDFTPAPLPAADDEVRIIRLEK
;
A
#
# COMPACT_ATOMS: atom_id res chain seq x y z
N MET A 1 16.24 8.88 -3.17
CA MET A 1 15.03 8.01 -3.16
C MET A 1 14.22 8.16 -1.88
N ILE A 2 14.66 7.67 -0.71
CA ILE A 2 13.88 7.64 0.55
C ILE A 2 13.28 9.00 0.93
N ALA A 3 14.08 10.06 0.94
CA ALA A 3 13.64 11.42 1.28
C ALA A 3 12.60 12.02 0.32
N LYS A 4 12.50 11.50 -0.91
CA LYS A 4 11.52 11.93 -1.91
C LYS A 4 10.15 11.28 -1.72
N ARG A 5 10.07 10.12 -1.01
CA ARG A 5 8.81 9.44 -0.79
C ARG A 5 7.87 10.29 0.07
N ARG A 6 6.71 10.59 -0.47
CA ARG A 6 5.63 11.32 0.22
C ARG A 6 4.28 10.62 -0.04
N SER A 7 3.35 10.76 0.89
CA SER A 7 1.97 10.31 0.69
C SER A 7 1.21 11.31 -0.16
N VAL A 8 1.06 11.02 -1.44
CA VAL A 8 0.34 11.83 -2.42
C VAL A 8 -0.99 11.15 -2.75
N ARG A 9 -2.07 11.92 -2.74
CA ARG A 9 -3.45 11.46 -2.93
C ARG A 9 -4.14 12.12 -4.12
N LYS A 10 -3.36 12.79 -4.97
CA LYS A 10 -3.82 13.41 -6.20
C LYS A 10 -3.03 12.81 -7.35
N PHE A 11 -3.72 12.21 -8.28
CA PHE A 11 -3.11 11.54 -9.42
C PHE A 11 -3.62 12.17 -10.72
N LEU A 12 -2.80 12.09 -11.76
CA LEU A 12 -3.21 12.42 -13.11
C LEU A 12 -4.01 11.25 -13.68
N ASP A 13 -4.98 11.55 -14.54
CA ASP A 13 -5.67 10.56 -15.37
C ASP A 13 -4.73 10.10 -16.51
N ARG A 14 -3.73 9.32 -16.10
CA ARG A 14 -2.70 8.79 -16.99
C ARG A 14 -2.38 7.35 -16.56
N PRO A 15 -2.59 6.37 -17.44
CA PRO A 15 -2.25 4.98 -17.16
C PRO A 15 -0.77 4.82 -16.81
N VAL A 16 -0.48 3.89 -15.91
CA VAL A 16 0.90 3.46 -15.63
C VAL A 16 1.23 2.32 -16.60
N PRO A 17 2.29 2.45 -17.43
CA PRO A 17 2.67 1.38 -18.35
C PRO A 17 2.97 0.08 -17.62
N ARG A 18 2.58 -1.04 -18.23
CA ARG A 18 2.76 -2.38 -17.62
C ARG A 18 4.22 -2.67 -17.26
N GLU A 19 5.15 -2.29 -18.12
CA GLU A 19 6.59 -2.46 -17.86
C GLU A 19 7.10 -1.68 -16.65
N VAL A 20 6.47 -0.53 -16.31
CA VAL A 20 6.76 0.23 -15.08
C VAL A 20 6.24 -0.54 -13.89
N VAL A 21 5.00 -1.05 -13.98
CA VAL A 21 4.40 -1.87 -12.91
C VAL A 21 5.25 -3.12 -12.67
N ASP A 22 5.67 -3.82 -13.72
CA ASP A 22 6.47 -5.04 -13.62
C ASP A 22 7.82 -4.78 -12.92
N ARG A 23 8.47 -3.63 -13.17
CA ARG A 23 9.70 -3.25 -12.45
C ARG A 23 9.43 -2.99 -10.97
N ILE A 24 8.37 -2.27 -10.65
CA ILE A 24 7.96 -2.02 -9.24
C ILE A 24 7.72 -3.34 -8.50
N LEU A 25 7.02 -4.28 -9.14
CA LEU A 25 6.74 -5.59 -8.55
C LEU A 25 8.03 -6.41 -8.34
N ALA A 26 8.93 -6.41 -9.34
CA ALA A 26 10.21 -7.10 -9.24
C ALA A 26 11.03 -6.59 -8.04
N GLU A 27 11.11 -5.27 -7.85
CA GLU A 27 11.79 -4.67 -6.69
C GLU A 27 11.08 -5.02 -5.38
N ALA A 28 9.75 -4.92 -5.33
CA ALA A 28 8.99 -5.23 -4.13
C ALA A 28 9.17 -6.69 -3.65
N LEU A 29 9.33 -7.64 -4.59
CA LEU A 29 9.57 -9.05 -4.28
C LEU A 29 10.99 -9.32 -3.74
N THR A 30 11.91 -8.37 -3.80
CA THR A 30 13.23 -8.46 -3.14
C THR A 30 13.16 -8.12 -1.65
N ALA A 31 12.03 -7.60 -1.16
CA ALA A 31 11.86 -7.26 0.24
C ALA A 31 12.21 -8.43 1.16
N PRO A 32 12.97 -8.20 2.24
CA PRO A 32 13.28 -9.25 3.20
C PRO A 32 12.02 -9.73 3.91
N SER A 33 12.00 -10.99 4.30
CA SER A 33 10.94 -11.59 5.10
C SER A 33 11.49 -12.42 6.23
N ALA A 34 10.77 -12.52 7.33
CA ALA A 34 11.16 -13.33 8.48
C ALA A 34 11.46 -14.76 8.03
N ARG A 35 12.61 -15.29 8.43
CA ARG A 35 13.07 -16.63 8.05
C ARG A 35 13.05 -16.89 6.51
N ASN A 36 13.10 -15.84 5.70
CA ASN A 36 12.98 -15.90 4.25
C ASN A 36 11.73 -16.65 3.76
N THR A 37 10.61 -16.51 4.47
CA THR A 37 9.36 -17.23 4.17
C THR A 37 8.70 -16.74 2.87
N ARG A 38 9.05 -15.52 2.38
CA ARG A 38 8.47 -14.92 1.18
C ARG A 38 6.93 -14.96 1.18
N SER A 39 6.34 -14.71 2.36
CA SER A 39 4.89 -14.81 2.59
C SER A 39 4.08 -13.69 1.94
N THR A 40 4.72 -12.68 1.36
CA THR A 40 4.02 -11.57 0.69
C THR A 40 3.54 -11.96 -0.69
N ARG A 41 2.31 -11.53 -1.03
CA ARG A 41 1.72 -11.59 -2.38
C ARG A 41 1.30 -10.18 -2.79
N LEU A 42 1.41 -9.87 -4.07
CA LEU A 42 1.05 -8.58 -4.64
C LEU A 42 -0.08 -8.78 -5.65
N LEU A 43 -1.23 -8.17 -5.41
CA LEU A 43 -2.36 -8.17 -6.34
C LEU A 43 -2.42 -6.80 -7.02
N VAL A 44 -2.22 -6.78 -8.32
CA VAL A 44 -2.28 -5.57 -9.15
C VAL A 44 -3.72 -5.32 -9.58
N VAL A 45 -4.18 -4.09 -9.42
CA VAL A 45 -5.48 -3.61 -9.88
C VAL A 45 -5.22 -2.35 -10.72
N ASP A 46 -5.29 -2.49 -12.04
CA ASP A 46 -5.06 -1.43 -13.04
C ASP A 46 -6.31 -1.13 -13.90
N ASP A 47 -7.43 -1.80 -13.59
CA ASP A 47 -8.75 -1.43 -14.10
C ASP A 47 -9.30 -0.25 -13.30
N PRO A 48 -9.50 0.94 -13.93
CA PRO A 48 -9.97 2.14 -13.24
C PRO A 48 -11.31 1.94 -12.51
N ALA A 49 -12.21 1.13 -13.04
CA ALA A 49 -13.50 0.85 -12.41
C ALA A 49 -13.33 0.04 -11.12
N LEU A 50 -12.43 -0.95 -11.12
CA LEU A 50 -12.11 -1.74 -9.92
C LEU A 50 -11.36 -0.89 -8.88
N VAL A 51 -10.39 -0.06 -9.30
CA VAL A 51 -9.68 0.85 -8.38
C VAL A 51 -10.65 1.85 -7.76
N ALA A 52 -11.56 2.42 -8.55
CA ALA A 52 -12.60 3.32 -8.05
C ALA A 52 -13.53 2.60 -7.05
N ARG A 53 -13.94 1.35 -7.34
CA ARG A 53 -14.74 0.55 -6.44
C ARG A 53 -14.02 0.23 -5.12
N MET A 54 -12.70 0.10 -5.13
CA MET A 54 -11.91 -0.08 -3.90
C MET A 54 -12.02 1.12 -2.96
N ALA A 55 -12.36 2.32 -3.44
CA ALA A 55 -12.56 3.48 -2.58
C ALA A 55 -13.67 3.26 -1.54
N ASP A 56 -14.68 2.44 -1.87
CA ASP A 56 -15.83 2.13 -1.01
C ASP A 56 -15.52 1.07 0.06
N MET A 57 -14.28 0.55 0.11
CA MET A 57 -13.88 -0.41 1.15
C MET A 57 -13.87 0.22 2.54
N ARG A 58 -13.83 1.56 2.60
CA ARG A 58 -13.94 2.34 3.84
C ARG A 58 -14.65 3.65 3.55
N ASP A 59 -15.51 4.08 4.44
CA ASP A 59 -16.16 5.40 4.39
C ASP A 59 -15.21 6.56 4.79
N TYR A 60 -13.95 6.27 5.09
CA TYR A 60 -12.93 7.24 5.48
C TYR A 60 -11.52 6.80 5.00
N GLY A 61 -10.76 7.76 4.50
CA GLY A 61 -9.33 7.58 4.19
C GLY A 61 -8.99 6.74 2.95
N SER A 62 -9.99 6.24 2.20
CA SER A 62 -9.81 5.50 0.93
C SER A 62 -10.36 6.22 -0.29
N GLY A 63 -11.18 7.26 -0.12
CA GLY A 63 -11.88 7.95 -1.20
C GLY A 63 -10.98 8.46 -2.34
N PHE A 64 -9.72 8.76 -2.07
CA PHE A 64 -8.78 9.22 -3.12
C PHE A 64 -8.39 8.11 -4.12
N LEU A 65 -8.72 6.84 -3.86
CA LEU A 65 -8.55 5.75 -4.82
C LEU A 65 -9.39 5.97 -6.09
N THR A 66 -10.51 6.70 -6.02
CA THR A 66 -11.32 7.02 -7.19
C THR A 66 -10.56 7.73 -8.31
N GLY A 67 -9.45 8.41 -7.98
CA GLY A 67 -8.60 9.11 -8.94
C GLY A 67 -7.25 8.44 -9.19
N ALA A 68 -7.02 7.24 -8.65
CA ALA A 68 -5.75 6.54 -8.86
C ALA A 68 -5.84 5.60 -10.07
N PRO A 69 -4.87 5.64 -11.00
CA PRO A 69 -4.85 4.74 -12.16
C PRO A 69 -4.38 3.33 -11.82
N LEU A 70 -3.79 3.14 -10.66
CA LEU A 70 -3.21 1.86 -10.21
C LEU A 70 -3.36 1.71 -8.70
N ALA A 71 -3.70 0.50 -8.27
CA ALA A 71 -3.58 0.07 -6.88
C ALA A 71 -2.85 -1.28 -6.80
N ILE A 72 -1.89 -1.40 -5.90
CA ILE A 72 -1.22 -2.66 -5.59
C ILE A 72 -1.67 -3.08 -4.19
N VAL A 73 -2.48 -4.13 -4.11
CA VAL A 73 -2.91 -4.70 -2.82
C VAL A 73 -1.82 -5.63 -2.32
N VAL A 74 -1.29 -5.31 -1.16
CA VAL A 74 -0.23 -6.11 -0.52
C VAL A 74 -0.89 -7.09 0.44
N LEU A 75 -0.72 -8.36 0.14
CA LEU A 75 -1.30 -9.49 0.85
C LEU A 75 -0.21 -10.22 1.64
N GLY A 76 -0.57 -10.81 2.75
CA GLY A 76 0.26 -11.76 3.48
C GLY A 76 -0.37 -13.15 3.50
N ASP A 77 0.41 -14.16 3.16
CA ASP A 77 0.05 -15.56 3.33
C ASP A 77 0.20 -15.93 4.82
N THR A 78 -0.93 -16.10 5.48
CA THR A 78 -1.01 -16.34 6.94
C THR A 78 -0.56 -17.73 7.33
N SER A 79 -0.55 -18.67 6.39
CA SER A 79 -0.08 -20.04 6.63
C SER A 79 1.44 -20.16 6.59
N SER A 80 2.09 -19.28 5.81
CA SER A 80 3.54 -19.31 5.60
C SER A 80 4.32 -18.59 6.70
N SER A 81 3.71 -17.66 7.44
CA SER A 81 4.40 -16.87 8.46
C SER A 81 3.44 -16.25 9.47
N ASP A 82 3.76 -16.40 10.75
CA ASP A 82 3.15 -15.67 11.85
C ASP A 82 3.45 -14.16 11.80
N LEU A 83 4.59 -13.78 11.17
CA LEU A 83 5.03 -12.40 10.95
C LEU A 83 4.62 -11.87 9.55
N TRP A 84 3.52 -12.37 9.01
CA TRP A 84 3.08 -11.97 7.68
C TRP A 84 2.77 -10.47 7.56
N ARG A 85 2.32 -9.82 8.65
CA ARG A 85 2.02 -8.38 8.64
C ARG A 85 3.29 -7.55 8.49
N GLU A 86 4.33 -7.90 9.23
CA GLU A 86 5.63 -7.27 9.19
C GLU A 86 6.26 -7.46 7.81
N ASN A 87 6.25 -8.68 7.28
CA ASN A 87 6.75 -9.00 5.94
C ASN A 87 6.01 -8.18 4.87
N ALA A 88 4.68 -8.14 4.92
CA ALA A 88 3.85 -7.36 4.00
C ALA A 88 4.09 -5.85 4.15
N ALA A 89 4.30 -5.33 5.37
CA ALA A 89 4.60 -3.92 5.60
C ALA A 89 5.96 -3.50 5.01
N ILE A 90 6.98 -4.38 5.14
CA ILE A 90 8.29 -4.14 4.51
C ILE A 90 8.12 -4.09 2.99
N ALA A 91 7.46 -5.09 2.40
CA ALA A 91 7.24 -5.12 0.96
C ALA A 91 6.43 -3.90 0.46
N ALA A 92 5.38 -3.50 1.18
CA ALA A 92 4.60 -2.30 0.85
C ALA A 92 5.45 -1.03 0.88
N THR A 93 6.42 -0.95 1.79
CA THR A 93 7.38 0.17 1.84
C THR A 93 8.29 0.15 0.60
N VAL A 94 8.77 -1.04 0.20
CA VAL A 94 9.58 -1.18 -1.03
C VAL A 94 8.76 -0.79 -2.26
N VAL A 95 7.48 -1.21 -2.37
CA VAL A 95 6.57 -0.75 -3.45
C VAL A 95 6.55 0.78 -3.53
N GLN A 96 6.41 1.48 -2.39
CA GLN A 96 6.38 2.94 -2.40
C GLN A 96 7.73 3.57 -2.81
N LEU A 97 8.85 2.94 -2.46
CA LEU A 97 10.18 3.41 -2.86
C LEU A 97 10.42 3.17 -4.36
N ALA A 98 10.02 2.00 -4.88
CA ALA A 98 10.07 1.69 -6.30
C ALA A 98 9.19 2.64 -7.13
N CYS A 99 7.99 3.01 -6.62
CA CYS A 99 7.18 4.05 -7.25
C CYS A 99 7.94 5.38 -7.39
N VAL A 100 8.69 5.79 -6.37
CA VAL A 100 9.50 7.02 -6.43
C VAL A 100 10.61 6.91 -7.46
N ASP A 101 11.24 5.75 -7.59
CA ASP A 101 12.30 5.51 -8.57
C ASP A 101 11.78 5.58 -10.01
N GLU A 102 10.58 5.06 -10.23
CA GLU A 102 9.85 5.13 -11.50
C GLU A 102 9.14 6.47 -11.75
N GLY A 103 9.36 7.48 -10.90
CA GLY A 103 8.76 8.81 -11.05
C GLY A 103 7.25 8.86 -10.73
N LEU A 104 6.74 7.87 -10.01
CA LEU A 104 5.34 7.83 -9.58
C LEU A 104 5.17 8.39 -8.16
N ALA A 105 4.02 8.98 -7.94
CA ALA A 105 3.50 9.28 -6.62
C ALA A 105 2.77 8.06 -6.06
N SER A 106 2.73 7.93 -4.72
CA SER A 106 1.99 6.84 -4.08
C SER A 106 1.41 7.23 -2.72
N CYS A 107 0.39 6.48 -2.29
CA CYS A 107 -0.16 6.60 -0.95
C CYS A 107 -0.64 5.24 -0.43
N TRP A 108 -0.34 4.98 0.84
CA TRP A 108 -0.80 3.80 1.58
C TRP A 108 -2.25 3.95 2.03
N VAL A 109 -3.07 2.92 1.82
CA VAL A 109 -4.40 2.76 2.39
C VAL A 109 -4.40 1.48 3.23
N HIS A 110 -4.55 1.60 4.54
CA HIS A 110 -4.54 0.43 5.42
C HIS A 110 -5.86 -0.34 5.35
N ILE A 111 -5.80 -1.69 5.26
CA ILE A 111 -6.96 -2.56 5.12
C ILE A 111 -7.12 -3.46 6.34
N ASN A 112 -6.05 -4.13 6.78
CA ASN A 112 -6.11 -5.16 7.80
C ASN A 112 -6.78 -4.66 9.09
N GLY A 113 -7.78 -5.38 9.56
CA GLY A 113 -8.51 -5.08 10.79
C GLY A 113 -9.38 -3.81 10.75
N ARG A 114 -9.45 -3.10 9.61
CA ARG A 114 -10.28 -1.89 9.52
C ARG A 114 -11.73 -2.20 9.20
N PRO A 115 -12.68 -1.59 9.93
CA PRO A 115 -14.09 -1.66 9.56
C PRO A 115 -14.34 -0.88 8.28
N ARG A 116 -15.34 -1.31 7.50
CA ARG A 116 -15.81 -0.60 6.32
C ARG A 116 -16.46 0.74 6.72
N HIS A 117 -17.27 0.71 7.76
CA HIS A 117 -17.96 1.89 8.31
C HIS A 117 -17.35 2.27 9.65
N LYS A 118 -16.88 3.51 9.75
CA LYS A 118 -16.18 4.05 10.92
C LYS A 118 -17.00 3.90 12.21
N ASP A 119 -18.30 4.14 12.10
CA ASP A 119 -19.21 4.15 13.24
C ASP A 119 -19.76 2.74 13.59
N VAL A 120 -19.33 1.70 12.84
CA VAL A 120 -19.71 0.30 13.09
C VAL A 120 -18.42 -0.55 13.17
N PRO A 121 -17.62 -0.40 14.24
CA PRO A 121 -16.29 -1.02 14.33
C PRO A 121 -16.29 -2.55 14.26
N ASP A 122 -17.38 -3.19 14.71
CA ASP A 122 -17.55 -4.65 14.68
C ASP A 122 -18.33 -5.14 13.46
N GLY A 123 -18.68 -4.26 12.52
CA GLY A 123 -19.35 -4.59 11.26
C GLY A 123 -18.40 -5.16 10.21
N GLU A 124 -18.88 -5.18 8.95
CA GLU A 124 -18.14 -5.62 7.79
C GLU A 124 -16.73 -5.01 7.76
N LYS A 125 -15.72 -5.83 7.51
CA LYS A 125 -14.34 -5.35 7.40
C LYS A 125 -14.03 -4.93 5.95
N ALA A 126 -13.11 -4.00 5.81
CA ALA A 126 -12.62 -3.56 4.49
C ALA A 126 -12.11 -4.74 3.64
N ALA A 127 -11.45 -5.71 4.27
CA ALA A 127 -10.97 -6.91 3.62
C ALA A 127 -12.12 -7.76 3.05
N ASP A 128 -13.21 -7.93 3.80
CA ASP A 128 -14.37 -8.73 3.37
C ASP A 128 -15.06 -8.10 2.17
N TYR A 129 -15.22 -6.77 2.20
CA TYR A 129 -15.75 -6.04 1.05
C TYR A 129 -14.88 -6.22 -0.21
N LEU A 130 -13.57 -6.13 -0.10
CA LEU A 130 -12.65 -6.32 -1.24
C LEU A 130 -12.75 -7.74 -1.81
N ARG A 131 -12.91 -8.77 -0.98
CA ARG A 131 -13.08 -10.17 -1.40
C ARG A 131 -14.33 -10.39 -2.26
N THR A 132 -15.32 -9.50 -2.20
CA THR A 132 -16.53 -9.62 -3.03
C THR A 132 -16.26 -9.41 -4.52
N PHE A 133 -15.11 -8.83 -4.91
CA PHE A 133 -14.81 -8.52 -6.32
C PHE A 133 -13.34 -8.63 -6.72
N LEU A 134 -12.42 -8.74 -5.77
CA LEU A 134 -11.00 -8.98 -6.06
C LEU A 134 -10.65 -10.45 -5.81
N PRO A 135 -9.81 -11.05 -6.67
CA PRO A 135 -9.40 -12.46 -6.55
C PRO A 135 -8.32 -12.61 -5.45
N ILE A 136 -8.68 -12.32 -4.20
CA ILE A 136 -7.79 -12.50 -3.06
C ILE A 136 -7.75 -13.99 -2.71
N PRO A 137 -6.58 -14.66 -2.79
CA PRO A 137 -6.49 -16.10 -2.55
C PRO A 137 -6.88 -16.48 -1.12
N ASP A 138 -7.41 -17.68 -0.95
CA ASP A 138 -7.66 -18.25 0.37
C ASP A 138 -6.35 -18.36 1.16
N GLY A 139 -6.41 -18.12 2.46
CA GLY A 139 -5.23 -18.07 3.32
C GLY A 139 -4.39 -16.79 3.19
N CYS A 140 -4.72 -15.88 2.27
CA CYS A 140 -4.09 -14.58 2.16
C CYS A 140 -4.95 -13.49 2.80
N GLU A 141 -4.30 -12.61 3.58
CA GLU A 141 -4.94 -11.45 4.20
C GLU A 141 -4.39 -10.14 3.62
N PRO A 142 -5.27 -9.21 3.18
CA PRO A 142 -4.82 -7.91 2.72
C PRO A 142 -4.36 -7.05 3.89
N LEU A 143 -3.10 -6.58 3.83
CA LEU A 143 -2.56 -5.64 4.78
C LEU A 143 -2.98 -4.22 4.42
N CYS A 144 -2.71 -3.85 3.18
CA CYS A 144 -2.94 -2.50 2.66
C CYS A 144 -3.07 -2.51 1.14
N ALA A 145 -3.50 -1.39 0.57
CA ALA A 145 -3.33 -1.06 -0.83
C ALA A 145 -2.38 0.12 -0.98
N ILE A 146 -1.51 0.08 -1.98
CA ILE A 146 -0.70 1.22 -2.40
C ILE A 146 -1.33 1.78 -3.66
N ALA A 147 -2.01 2.94 -3.53
CA ALA A 147 -2.43 3.72 -4.69
C ALA A 147 -1.19 4.33 -5.33
N ALA A 148 -1.06 4.25 -6.65
CA ALA A 148 0.08 4.76 -7.38
C ALA A 148 -0.34 5.40 -8.72
N GLY A 149 0.45 6.35 -9.20
CA GLY A 149 0.21 7.05 -10.47
C GLY A 149 1.09 8.27 -10.62
N TYR A 150 1.06 8.87 -11.81
CA TYR A 150 1.71 10.15 -12.05
C TYR A 150 0.98 11.26 -11.29
N SER A 151 1.72 12.29 -10.89
CA SER A 151 1.15 13.43 -10.15
C SER A 151 1.93 14.70 -10.44
N ASP A 152 1.23 15.81 -10.58
CA ASP A 152 1.78 17.17 -10.61
C ASP A 152 1.74 17.86 -9.23
N PHE A 153 1.19 17.18 -8.22
CA PHE A 153 1.08 17.70 -6.87
C PHE A 153 2.44 17.62 -6.14
N THR A 154 2.92 18.77 -5.71
CA THR A 154 4.13 18.87 -4.87
C THR A 154 3.73 19.01 -3.41
N PRO A 155 4.00 18.01 -2.57
CA PRO A 155 3.74 18.11 -1.13
C PRO A 155 4.58 19.20 -0.47
N ALA A 156 4.04 19.86 0.56
CA ALA A 156 4.81 20.79 1.38
C ALA A 156 6.06 20.10 1.95
N PRO A 157 7.16 20.82 2.19
CA PRO A 157 8.34 20.25 2.83
C PRO A 157 8.00 19.54 4.14
N LEU A 158 8.76 18.48 4.46
CA LEU A 158 8.64 17.84 5.76
C LEU A 158 9.05 18.86 6.85
N PRO A 159 8.33 18.93 7.98
CA PRO A 159 8.82 19.70 9.12
C PRO A 159 10.18 19.14 9.55
N ALA A 160 11.00 19.99 10.17
CA ALA A 160 12.22 19.53 10.81
C ALA A 160 11.88 18.41 11.80
N ALA A 161 12.58 17.29 11.70
CA ALA A 161 12.37 16.19 12.61
C ALA A 161 12.91 16.58 14.00
N ASP A 162 12.09 16.45 15.03
CA ASP A 162 12.57 16.41 16.40
C ASP A 162 13.09 15.00 16.68
N ASP A 163 14.33 14.77 16.27
CA ASP A 163 14.93 13.43 16.34
C ASP A 163 15.43 13.09 17.76
N GLU A 164 15.58 14.09 18.64
CA GLU A 164 16.05 13.87 20.01
C GLU A 164 15.09 13.00 20.83
N VAL A 165 13.78 13.15 20.62
CA VAL A 165 12.77 12.32 21.30
C VAL A 165 12.64 10.92 20.69
N ARG A 166 13.04 10.76 19.43
CA ARG A 166 12.85 9.52 18.67
C ARG A 166 14.07 8.61 18.64
N ILE A 167 15.23 9.16 18.98
CA ILE A 167 16.51 8.44 18.98
C ILE A 167 17.01 8.38 20.42
N ILE A 168 17.02 7.16 20.96
CA ILE A 168 17.59 6.92 22.32
C ILE A 168 19.02 6.43 22.12
N ARG A 169 19.98 7.13 22.72
CA ARG A 169 21.40 6.75 22.74
C ARG A 169 21.80 6.31 24.15
N LEU A 170 22.45 5.16 24.24
CA LEU A 170 23.14 4.80 25.49
C LEU A 170 24.40 5.65 25.58
N GLU A 171 24.44 6.55 26.57
CA GLU A 171 25.66 7.24 26.91
C GLU A 171 26.62 6.25 27.63
N LYS A 172 27.92 6.32 27.27
CA LYS A 172 28.95 5.46 27.86
C LYS A 172 29.43 6.07 29.15
#